data_1dbc3a8b51e2715f837c7aea24999c90
#
_entry.id   1dbc3a8b51e2715f837c7aea24999c90
#
_cell.length_a   1.000
_cell.length_b   1.000
_cell.length_c   1.000
_cell.angle_alpha   90.00
_cell.angle_beta   90.00
_cell.angle_gamma   90.00
#
_symmetry.space_group_name_H-M   'P 1'
#
loop_
_entity.id
_entity.type
_entity.pdbx_description
1 polymer ?
#
loop_
_entity_poly.entity_id
_entity_poly.type
_entity_poly.pdbx_seq_one_letter_code
_entity_poly.pdbx_strand_id
1 'polypeptide(L)'
;MTPLHYFDVITVNPYTLQFNDVIDTKPGEISLAHNGVLFLDELPEFERKVLDSLREPMETGTVTISRAARQMEFPAQFQLIAALNPSPTGCHHDKRATPDQVMRYLSRVSGPFIDRIDLQIELPRLSSVELQSTTTEETSAEVRARVEAAYAVQLKRQGKVNARLNNKEMSLHCELPPAELQFLARASEKLALSPRSYHRVIKVARTISDLKGAPQISLNELKEALNYRAFERLLSQLTQH
;
A
#
# COMPACT_ATOMS: atom_id res chain seq x y z
N MET A 1 7.56 -26.34 6.11
CA MET A 1 8.06 -25.12 5.43
C MET A 1 7.55 -25.18 4.01
N THR A 2 6.49 -24.45 3.69
CA THR A 2 6.02 -24.34 2.31
C THR A 2 6.99 -23.41 1.60
N PRO A 3 7.64 -23.82 0.50
CA PRO A 3 8.51 -22.91 -0.24
C PRO A 3 7.69 -21.70 -0.68
N LEU A 4 8.27 -20.50 -0.60
CA LEU A 4 7.73 -19.30 -1.21
C LEU A 4 7.59 -19.61 -2.71
N HIS A 5 6.40 -20.08 -3.09
CA HIS A 5 6.08 -20.31 -4.48
C HIS A 5 6.14 -18.99 -5.24
N TYR A 6 6.51 -19.04 -6.50
CA TYR A 6 6.38 -17.95 -7.44
C TYR A 6 5.00 -17.32 -7.27
N PHE A 7 4.96 -16.06 -6.84
CA PHE A 7 3.71 -15.33 -6.78
C PHE A 7 3.27 -15.03 -8.20
N ASP A 8 2.07 -15.44 -8.56
CA ASP A 8 1.47 -15.00 -9.79
C ASP A 8 1.22 -13.48 -9.70
N VAL A 9 1.82 -12.72 -10.62
CA VAL A 9 1.59 -11.29 -10.74
C VAL A 9 0.50 -11.09 -11.78
N ILE A 10 -0.68 -10.69 -11.32
CA ILE A 10 -1.78 -10.30 -12.21
C ILE A 10 -1.64 -8.81 -12.48
N THR A 11 -1.16 -8.46 -13.66
CA THR A 11 -1.09 -7.08 -14.12
C THR A 11 -2.41 -6.70 -14.78
N VAL A 12 -3.00 -5.63 -14.28
CA VAL A 12 -4.27 -5.10 -14.79
C VAL A 12 -4.08 -3.67 -15.23
N ASN A 13 -4.53 -3.35 -16.41
CA ASN A 13 -4.58 -1.98 -16.92
C ASN A 13 -6.03 -1.46 -16.91
N PRO A 14 -6.26 -0.13 -16.98
CA PRO A 14 -7.61 0.46 -16.92
C PRO A 14 -8.58 -0.06 -17.97
N TYR A 15 -8.09 -0.59 -19.09
CA TYR A 15 -8.89 -1.08 -20.20
C TYR A 15 -9.23 -2.57 -20.11
N THR A 16 -8.53 -3.33 -19.25
CA THR A 16 -8.69 -4.79 -19.12
C THR A 16 -9.42 -5.23 -17.86
N LEU A 17 -9.54 -4.35 -16.85
CA LEU A 17 -10.26 -4.67 -15.62
C LEU A 17 -11.78 -4.65 -15.91
N GLN A 18 -12.28 -5.76 -16.43
CA GLN A 18 -13.72 -5.99 -16.50
C GLN A 18 -14.15 -6.63 -15.18
N PHE A 19 -14.97 -5.92 -14.41
CA PHE A 19 -15.84 -6.57 -13.44
C PHE A 19 -16.79 -7.43 -14.24
N ASN A 20 -16.48 -8.72 -14.33
CA ASN A 20 -17.15 -9.63 -15.21
C ASN A 20 -18.65 -9.42 -15.23
N ASP A 21 -19.14 -9.05 -16.40
CA ASP A 21 -20.51 -9.23 -16.79
C ASP A 21 -20.88 -10.70 -16.61
N VAL A 22 -21.58 -10.96 -15.59
CA VAL A 22 -22.96 -11.36 -15.49
C VAL A 22 -23.35 -12.76 -15.98
N ILE A 23 -22.66 -13.46 -16.83
CA ILE A 23 -23.17 -14.72 -17.38
C ILE A 23 -22.41 -15.96 -16.87
N ASP A 24 -21.13 -15.83 -16.59
CA ASP A 24 -20.33 -16.94 -16.04
C ASP A 24 -19.85 -16.62 -14.62
N THR A 25 -20.08 -17.54 -13.68
CA THR A 25 -19.59 -17.50 -12.28
C THR A 25 -18.10 -17.79 -12.20
N LYS A 26 -17.28 -17.09 -12.99
CA LYS A 26 -15.83 -17.22 -12.96
C LYS A 26 -15.22 -16.22 -11.99
N PRO A 27 -14.15 -16.60 -11.25
CA PRO A 27 -13.41 -15.66 -10.44
C PRO A 27 -12.82 -14.55 -11.33
N GLY A 28 -12.98 -13.30 -10.91
CA GLY A 28 -12.35 -12.15 -11.57
C GLY A 28 -10.87 -12.03 -11.17
N GLU A 29 -10.17 -11.06 -11.79
CA GLU A 29 -8.73 -10.81 -11.61
C GLU A 29 -8.33 -10.67 -10.13
N ILE A 30 -9.19 -10.07 -9.31
CA ILE A 30 -8.98 -9.91 -7.87
C ILE A 30 -8.86 -11.29 -7.17
N SER A 31 -9.73 -12.24 -7.53
CA SER A 31 -9.70 -13.59 -6.97
C SER A 31 -8.57 -14.43 -7.56
N LEU A 32 -8.21 -14.20 -8.82
CA LEU A 32 -7.04 -14.83 -9.46
C LEU A 32 -5.73 -14.40 -8.81
N ALA A 33 -5.65 -13.16 -8.29
CA ALA A 33 -4.50 -12.66 -7.54
C ALA A 33 -4.41 -13.21 -6.10
N HIS A 34 -5.29 -14.13 -5.69
CA HIS A 34 -5.28 -14.69 -4.34
C HIS A 34 -3.93 -15.34 -3.99
N ASN A 35 -3.36 -14.93 -2.84
CA ASN A 35 -2.00 -15.26 -2.38
C ASN A 35 -0.86 -14.81 -3.31
N GLY A 36 -1.15 -13.91 -4.26
CA GLY A 36 -0.22 -13.31 -5.20
C GLY A 36 -0.18 -11.80 -5.09
N VAL A 37 0.15 -11.16 -6.20
CA VAL A 37 0.26 -9.70 -6.37
C VAL A 37 -0.75 -9.23 -7.39
N LEU A 38 -1.55 -8.23 -7.02
CA LEU A 38 -2.38 -7.46 -7.94
C LEU A 38 -1.63 -6.15 -8.26
N PHE A 39 -1.19 -6.00 -9.51
CA PHE A 39 -0.49 -4.80 -9.97
C PHE A 39 -1.42 -3.92 -10.80
N LEU A 40 -1.63 -2.68 -10.36
CA LEU A 40 -2.42 -1.68 -11.07
C LEU A 40 -1.49 -0.58 -11.58
N ASP A 41 -1.35 -0.48 -12.90
CA ASP A 41 -0.63 0.62 -13.52
C ASP A 41 -1.56 1.77 -13.89
N GLU A 42 -1.05 2.99 -13.93
CA GLU A 42 -1.83 4.20 -14.24
C GLU A 42 -3.09 4.36 -13.37
N LEU A 43 -2.94 4.21 -12.07
CA LEU A 43 -4.04 4.16 -11.10
C LEU A 43 -5.15 5.21 -11.28
N PRO A 44 -4.89 6.51 -11.63
CA PRO A 44 -5.94 7.51 -11.85
C PRO A 44 -6.75 7.31 -13.14
N GLU A 45 -6.34 6.41 -14.04
CA GLU A 45 -7.07 6.12 -15.27
C GLU A 45 -8.19 5.07 -15.07
N PHE A 46 -8.15 4.36 -13.92
CA PHE A 46 -9.25 3.46 -13.55
C PHE A 46 -10.52 4.24 -13.18
N GLU A 47 -11.66 3.69 -13.55
CA GLU A 47 -12.93 4.23 -13.06
C GLU A 47 -12.98 4.18 -11.53
N ARG A 48 -13.46 5.25 -10.91
CA ARG A 48 -13.55 5.35 -9.44
C ARG A 48 -14.32 4.18 -8.81
N LYS A 49 -15.37 3.69 -9.47
CA LYS A 49 -16.16 2.53 -9.00
C LYS A 49 -15.32 1.27 -8.91
N VAL A 50 -14.41 1.09 -9.86
CA VAL A 50 -13.47 -0.03 -9.91
C VAL A 50 -12.51 0.01 -8.71
N LEU A 51 -11.90 1.15 -8.46
CA LEU A 51 -11.01 1.34 -7.31
C LEU A 51 -11.76 1.20 -5.98
N ASP A 52 -12.96 1.75 -5.89
CA ASP A 52 -13.77 1.65 -4.67
C ASP A 52 -14.20 0.20 -4.36
N SER A 53 -14.37 -0.65 -5.38
CA SER A 53 -14.71 -2.07 -5.16
C SER A 53 -13.55 -2.89 -4.60
N LEU A 54 -12.29 -2.46 -4.78
CA LEU A 54 -11.12 -3.09 -4.16
C LEU A 54 -11.07 -2.88 -2.64
N ARG A 55 -11.82 -1.92 -2.11
CA ARG A 55 -11.75 -1.52 -0.70
C ARG A 55 -12.16 -2.64 0.26
N GLU A 56 -13.20 -3.41 -0.11
CA GLU A 56 -13.68 -4.53 0.69
C GLU A 56 -12.66 -5.69 0.69
N PRO A 57 -12.22 -6.23 -0.46
CA PRO A 57 -11.27 -7.33 -0.48
C PRO A 57 -9.91 -6.98 0.14
N MET A 58 -9.46 -5.73 0.06
CA MET A 58 -8.24 -5.29 0.76
C MET A 58 -8.35 -5.39 2.30
N GLU A 59 -9.56 -5.36 2.86
CA GLU A 59 -9.80 -5.46 4.31
C GLU A 59 -10.18 -6.86 4.75
N THR A 60 -11.11 -7.50 4.01
CA THR A 60 -11.67 -8.79 4.39
C THR A 60 -10.86 -9.97 3.85
N GLY A 61 -10.14 -9.78 2.74
CA GLY A 61 -9.47 -10.85 1.99
C GLY A 61 -10.43 -11.71 1.18
N THR A 62 -11.67 -11.26 0.98
CA THR A 62 -12.70 -11.95 0.21
C THR A 62 -13.50 -10.99 -0.67
N VAL A 63 -14.04 -11.49 -1.77
CA VAL A 63 -14.98 -10.77 -2.66
C VAL A 63 -16.33 -11.46 -2.58
N THR A 64 -17.36 -10.69 -2.26
CA THR A 64 -18.73 -11.18 -2.22
C THR A 64 -19.49 -10.74 -3.46
N ILE A 65 -19.99 -11.69 -4.24
CA ILE A 65 -20.87 -11.45 -5.39
C ILE A 65 -22.29 -11.83 -5.01
N SER A 66 -23.17 -10.83 -4.94
CA SER A 66 -24.60 -11.05 -4.66
C SER A 66 -25.41 -10.95 -5.95
N ARG A 67 -26.16 -12.01 -6.29
CA ARG A 67 -27.13 -12.02 -7.40
C ARG A 67 -28.42 -12.66 -6.97
N ALA A 68 -29.52 -12.10 -7.46
CA ALA A 68 -30.96 -12.39 -7.27
C ALA A 68 -31.36 -13.57 -6.35
N ALA A 69 -30.64 -14.69 -6.31
CA ALA A 69 -30.96 -15.86 -5.50
C ALA A 69 -29.72 -16.54 -4.88
N ARG A 70 -28.51 -16.04 -5.16
CA ARG A 70 -27.27 -16.66 -4.67
C ARG A 70 -26.23 -15.61 -4.27
N GLN A 71 -25.63 -15.79 -3.10
CA GLN A 71 -24.45 -15.08 -2.65
C GLN A 71 -23.27 -16.03 -2.74
N MET A 72 -22.23 -15.61 -3.43
CA MET A 72 -21.00 -16.39 -3.57
C MET A 72 -19.85 -15.56 -3.04
N GLU A 73 -18.95 -16.18 -2.27
CA GLU A 73 -17.76 -15.57 -1.71
C GLU A 73 -16.53 -16.23 -2.32
N PHE A 74 -15.61 -15.41 -2.81
CA PHE A 74 -14.34 -15.85 -3.40
C PHE A 74 -13.17 -15.32 -2.58
N PRO A 75 -12.11 -16.13 -2.36
CA PRO A 75 -10.92 -15.67 -1.67
C PRO A 75 -10.19 -14.62 -2.51
N ALA A 76 -9.71 -13.54 -1.84
CA ALA A 76 -9.06 -12.39 -2.47
C ALA A 76 -7.98 -11.79 -1.56
N GLN A 77 -7.13 -12.64 -0.99
CA GLN A 77 -5.97 -12.22 -0.21
C GLN A 77 -4.80 -11.96 -1.16
N PHE A 78 -4.56 -10.72 -1.53
CA PHE A 78 -3.50 -10.33 -2.44
C PHE A 78 -2.66 -9.20 -1.84
N GLN A 79 -1.45 -9.01 -2.36
CA GLN A 79 -0.67 -7.81 -2.16
C GLN A 79 -0.99 -6.84 -3.30
N LEU A 80 -1.51 -5.66 -2.96
CA LEU A 80 -1.73 -4.61 -3.94
C LEU A 80 -0.43 -3.83 -4.17
N ILE A 81 -0.03 -3.71 -5.43
CA ILE A 81 1.00 -2.77 -5.89
C ILE A 81 0.36 -1.90 -6.95
N ALA A 82 0.51 -0.58 -6.82
CA ALA A 82 -0.05 0.35 -7.78
C ALA A 82 0.99 1.40 -8.18
N ALA A 83 0.96 1.80 -9.44
CA ALA A 83 1.77 2.89 -9.97
C ALA A 83 0.89 4.04 -10.45
N LEU A 84 1.35 5.26 -10.27
CA LEU A 84 0.70 6.46 -10.81
C LEU A 84 1.73 7.52 -11.16
N ASN A 85 1.42 8.29 -12.16
CA ASN A 85 2.13 9.52 -12.44
C ASN A 85 1.61 10.65 -11.53
N PRO A 86 2.47 11.55 -11.02
CA PRO A 86 2.03 12.64 -10.13
C PRO A 86 1.19 13.71 -10.83
N SER A 87 1.14 13.71 -12.16
CA SER A 87 0.35 14.62 -12.98
C SER A 87 -0.08 13.97 -14.28
N PRO A 88 -1.11 14.49 -14.97
CA PRO A 88 -1.54 13.97 -16.27
C PRO A 88 -0.48 14.10 -17.37
N THR A 89 0.56 14.92 -17.17
CA THR A 89 1.70 15.09 -18.09
C THR A 89 2.93 14.26 -17.71
N GLY A 90 2.80 13.40 -16.69
CA GLY A 90 3.84 12.49 -16.23
C GLY A 90 4.85 13.12 -15.26
N CYS A 91 4.89 14.44 -15.11
CA CYS A 91 5.80 15.12 -14.21
C CYS A 91 5.14 16.38 -13.64
N HIS A 92 5.20 16.59 -12.29
CA HIS A 92 4.65 17.79 -11.62
C HIS A 92 5.58 19.02 -11.65
N HIS A 93 6.86 18.82 -11.98
CA HIS A 93 7.81 19.91 -12.05
C HIS A 93 7.92 20.56 -13.44
N ASP A 94 7.30 19.99 -14.47
CA ASP A 94 7.42 20.47 -15.85
C ASP A 94 6.51 21.68 -16.16
N LYS A 95 5.67 22.08 -15.20
CA LYS A 95 4.71 23.19 -15.32
C LYS A 95 3.75 23.11 -16.52
N ARG A 96 3.62 21.92 -17.14
CA ARG A 96 2.70 21.70 -18.26
C ARG A 96 1.25 21.52 -17.80
N ALA A 97 1.04 21.11 -16.54
CA ALA A 97 -0.26 21.03 -15.93
C ALA A 97 -0.38 22.08 -14.82
N THR A 98 -1.54 22.74 -14.73
CA THR A 98 -1.85 23.65 -13.64
C THR A 98 -2.12 22.87 -12.34
N PRO A 99 -1.94 23.48 -11.14
CA PRO A 99 -2.27 22.83 -9.87
C PRO A 99 -3.70 22.23 -9.85
N ASP A 100 -4.67 22.94 -10.42
CA ASP A 100 -6.06 22.48 -10.53
C ASP A 100 -6.21 21.24 -11.41
N GLN A 101 -5.45 21.15 -12.50
CA GLN A 101 -5.45 19.98 -13.37
C GLN A 101 -4.85 18.77 -12.65
N VAL A 102 -3.75 18.97 -11.92
CA VAL A 102 -3.11 17.94 -11.11
C VAL A 102 -4.07 17.47 -10.01
N MET A 103 -4.69 18.40 -9.27
CA MET A 103 -5.67 18.06 -8.23
C MET A 103 -6.85 17.27 -8.79
N ARG A 104 -7.41 17.69 -9.93
CA ARG A 104 -8.52 16.97 -10.59
C ARG A 104 -8.11 15.58 -11.04
N TYR A 105 -6.90 15.41 -11.53
CA TYR A 105 -6.34 14.12 -11.92
C TYR A 105 -6.18 13.18 -10.71
N LEU A 106 -5.52 13.65 -9.66
CA LEU A 106 -5.29 12.86 -8.45
C LEU A 106 -6.58 12.57 -7.67
N SER A 107 -7.59 13.45 -7.73
CA SER A 107 -8.89 13.26 -7.08
C SER A 107 -9.74 12.13 -7.67
N ARG A 108 -9.36 11.58 -8.81
CA ARG A 108 -9.96 10.33 -9.34
C ARG A 108 -9.73 9.16 -8.39
N VAL A 109 -8.59 9.15 -7.70
CA VAL A 109 -8.30 8.16 -6.66
C VAL A 109 -8.91 8.65 -5.35
N SER A 110 -9.86 7.88 -4.81
CA SER A 110 -10.59 8.30 -3.61
C SER A 110 -9.70 8.28 -2.34
N GLY A 111 -9.88 9.25 -1.46
CA GLY A 111 -9.20 9.28 -0.16
C GLY A 111 -9.36 7.97 0.62
N PRO A 112 -10.59 7.42 0.75
CA PRO A 112 -10.80 6.13 1.40
C PRO A 112 -10.07 4.94 0.76
N PHE A 113 -9.75 4.99 -0.53
CA PHE A 113 -8.88 3.98 -1.17
C PHE A 113 -7.42 4.18 -0.77
N ILE A 114 -6.93 5.42 -0.85
CA ILE A 114 -5.55 5.78 -0.44
C ILE A 114 -5.28 5.44 1.02
N ASP A 115 -6.24 5.65 1.90
CA ASP A 115 -6.15 5.26 3.32
C ASP A 115 -5.88 3.76 3.53
N ARG A 116 -6.15 2.93 2.52
CA ARG A 116 -5.91 1.49 2.56
C ARG A 116 -4.53 1.08 2.05
N ILE A 117 -3.79 2.00 1.46
CA ILE A 117 -2.42 1.79 1.02
C ILE A 117 -1.46 2.01 2.19
N ASP A 118 -0.68 1.00 2.54
CA ASP A 118 0.24 1.05 3.68
C ASP A 118 1.48 1.90 3.39
N LEU A 119 2.03 1.78 2.17
CA LEU A 119 3.26 2.45 1.74
C LEU A 119 2.97 3.28 0.49
N GLN A 120 3.30 4.57 0.55
CA GLN A 120 3.17 5.51 -0.54
C GLN A 120 4.55 6.15 -0.77
N ILE A 121 5.17 5.82 -1.89
CA ILE A 121 6.55 6.18 -2.18
C ILE A 121 6.57 7.08 -3.40
N GLU A 122 7.28 8.19 -3.31
CA GLU A 122 7.60 9.04 -4.45
C GLU A 122 8.97 8.64 -5.00
N LEU A 123 9.02 8.27 -6.27
CA LEU A 123 10.26 7.94 -6.95
C LEU A 123 10.78 9.19 -7.68
N PRO A 124 11.95 9.70 -7.30
CA PRO A 124 12.53 10.84 -7.99
C PRO A 124 12.94 10.45 -9.40
N ARG A 125 12.94 11.42 -10.30
CA ARG A 125 13.44 11.23 -11.67
C ARG A 125 14.96 11.03 -11.62
N LEU A 126 15.44 9.95 -12.23
CA LEU A 126 16.88 9.71 -12.33
C LEU A 126 17.54 10.80 -13.16
N SER A 127 18.66 11.30 -12.69
CA SER A 127 19.53 12.21 -13.44
C SER A 127 20.29 11.44 -14.53
N SER A 128 20.76 12.16 -15.56
CA SER A 128 21.57 11.53 -16.61
C SER A 128 22.86 10.87 -16.09
N VAL A 129 23.38 11.35 -14.97
CA VAL A 129 24.57 10.77 -14.30
C VAL A 129 24.21 9.44 -13.61
N GLU A 130 23.09 9.37 -12.91
CA GLU A 130 22.61 8.16 -12.26
C GLU A 130 22.25 7.07 -13.27
N LEU A 131 21.67 7.46 -14.43
CA LEU A 131 21.38 6.54 -15.53
C LEU A 131 22.65 5.90 -16.17
N GLN A 132 23.78 6.60 -16.07
CA GLN A 132 25.07 6.12 -16.58
C GLN A 132 25.91 5.41 -15.51
N SER A 133 25.50 5.45 -14.25
CA SER A 133 26.23 4.81 -13.17
C SER A 133 26.05 3.29 -13.22
N THR A 134 27.16 2.56 -13.18
CA THR A 134 27.19 1.08 -13.09
C THR A 134 27.39 0.65 -11.62
N THR A 135 26.69 1.30 -10.69
CA THR A 135 26.73 0.88 -9.27
C THR A 135 26.09 -0.49 -9.14
N THR A 136 26.80 -1.39 -8.47
CA THR A 136 26.27 -2.71 -8.14
C THR A 136 25.18 -2.53 -7.09
N GLU A 137 23.93 -2.72 -7.48
CA GLU A 137 22.79 -2.65 -6.57
C GLU A 137 22.65 -3.95 -5.77
N GLU A 138 21.90 -3.88 -4.68
CA GLU A 138 21.59 -5.03 -3.83
C GLU A 138 20.82 -6.09 -4.63
N THR A 139 21.19 -7.35 -4.51
CA THR A 139 20.54 -8.44 -5.24
C THR A 139 19.19 -8.84 -4.62
N SER A 140 18.29 -9.37 -5.43
CA SER A 140 17.00 -9.90 -4.94
C SER A 140 17.18 -11.01 -3.90
N ALA A 141 18.28 -11.75 -3.95
CA ALA A 141 18.59 -12.81 -2.96
C ALA A 141 18.92 -12.23 -1.58
N GLU A 142 19.69 -11.14 -1.53
CA GLU A 142 20.02 -10.44 -0.27
C GLU A 142 18.77 -9.80 0.34
N VAL A 143 17.95 -9.14 -0.48
CA VAL A 143 16.68 -8.57 -0.04
C VAL A 143 15.76 -9.67 0.52
N ARG A 144 15.65 -10.80 -0.20
CA ARG A 144 14.82 -11.94 0.22
C ARG A 144 15.25 -12.47 1.58
N ALA A 145 16.55 -12.71 1.80
CA ALA A 145 17.05 -13.22 3.08
C ALA A 145 16.66 -12.32 4.25
N ARG A 146 16.74 -10.99 4.08
CA ARG A 146 16.34 -10.01 5.08
C ARG A 146 14.84 -10.01 5.34
N VAL A 147 14.03 -10.12 4.28
CA VAL A 147 12.57 -10.18 4.38
C VAL A 147 12.11 -11.48 5.06
N GLU A 148 12.70 -12.62 4.72
CA GLU A 148 12.40 -13.92 5.34
C GLU A 148 12.73 -13.92 6.83
N ALA A 149 13.85 -13.31 7.24
CA ALA A 149 14.22 -13.18 8.64
C ALA A 149 13.17 -12.35 9.41
N ALA A 150 12.76 -11.18 8.89
CA ALA A 150 11.74 -10.35 9.50
C ALA A 150 10.37 -11.06 9.57
N TYR A 151 10.00 -11.78 8.50
CA TYR A 151 8.78 -12.59 8.45
C TYR A 151 8.78 -13.68 9.55
N ALA A 152 9.89 -14.39 9.71
CA ALA A 152 10.03 -15.42 10.75
C ALA A 152 9.88 -14.83 12.17
N VAL A 153 10.43 -13.63 12.42
CA VAL A 153 10.26 -12.91 13.69
C VAL A 153 8.78 -12.61 13.97
N GLN A 154 8.03 -12.13 12.97
CA GLN A 154 6.59 -11.85 13.11
C GLN A 154 5.80 -13.10 13.41
N LEU A 155 6.02 -14.18 12.65
CA LEU A 155 5.33 -15.46 12.88
C LEU A 155 5.64 -16.03 14.26
N LYS A 156 6.90 -15.98 14.72
CA LYS A 156 7.30 -16.44 16.06
C LYS A 156 6.64 -15.61 17.17
N ARG A 157 6.50 -14.30 16.99
CA ARG A 157 5.95 -13.39 18.01
C ARG A 157 4.43 -13.53 18.14
N GLN A 158 3.70 -13.66 17.02
CA GLN A 158 2.25 -13.47 16.99
C GLN A 158 1.49 -14.41 16.03
N GLY A 159 2.15 -15.37 15.39
CA GLY A 159 1.53 -16.37 14.51
C GLY A 159 1.06 -15.83 13.14
N LYS A 160 1.24 -14.54 12.86
CA LYS A 160 0.83 -13.88 11.62
C LYS A 160 1.71 -12.65 11.32
N VAL A 161 1.61 -12.11 10.11
CA VAL A 161 2.32 -10.89 9.71
C VAL A 161 1.70 -9.64 10.35
N ASN A 162 2.51 -8.58 10.53
CA ASN A 162 2.07 -7.31 11.14
C ASN A 162 0.87 -6.69 10.41
N ALA A 163 0.82 -6.80 9.07
CA ALA A 163 -0.28 -6.26 8.26
C ALA A 163 -1.66 -6.82 8.68
N ARG A 164 -1.72 -8.06 9.18
CA ARG A 164 -2.95 -8.76 9.59
C ARG A 164 -3.32 -8.59 11.06
N LEU A 165 -2.59 -7.79 11.82
CA LEU A 165 -2.93 -7.52 13.23
C LEU A 165 -4.24 -6.71 13.32
N ASN A 166 -5.13 -7.13 14.19
CA ASN A 166 -6.28 -6.34 14.59
C ASN A 166 -5.89 -5.34 15.71
N ASN A 167 -6.81 -4.45 16.11
CA ASN A 167 -6.52 -3.40 17.08
C ASN A 167 -6.05 -3.92 18.45
N LYS A 168 -6.63 -5.04 18.93
CA LYS A 168 -6.22 -5.65 20.20
C LYS A 168 -4.80 -6.22 20.12
N GLU A 169 -4.50 -6.91 19.02
CA GLU A 169 -3.19 -7.47 18.77
C GLU A 169 -2.12 -6.38 18.57
N MET A 170 -2.50 -5.25 17.94
CA MET A 170 -1.61 -4.10 17.82
C MET A 170 -1.22 -3.53 19.20
N SER A 171 -2.16 -3.39 20.12
CA SER A 171 -1.87 -2.93 21.48
C SER A 171 -0.89 -3.86 22.21
N LEU A 172 -0.88 -5.14 21.88
CA LEU A 172 0.00 -6.14 22.50
C LEU A 172 1.38 -6.22 21.83
N HIS A 173 1.43 -6.16 20.48
CA HIS A 173 2.65 -6.47 19.71
C HIS A 173 3.34 -5.24 19.09
N CYS A 174 2.66 -4.09 19.09
CA CYS A 174 3.16 -2.83 18.55
C CYS A 174 3.13 -1.70 19.60
N GLU A 175 3.36 -2.05 20.87
CA GLU A 175 3.39 -1.08 21.96
C GLU A 175 4.44 -0.01 21.68
N LEU A 176 4.03 1.25 21.87
CA LEU A 176 4.90 2.41 21.73
C LEU A 176 5.28 2.92 23.11
N PRO A 177 6.57 3.21 23.37
CA PRO A 177 6.98 3.93 24.56
C PRO A 177 6.29 5.31 24.63
N PRO A 178 6.15 5.92 25.83
CA PRO A 178 5.39 7.16 26.00
C PRO A 178 5.87 8.34 25.13
N ALA A 179 7.17 8.45 24.88
CA ALA A 179 7.74 9.52 24.05
C ALA A 179 7.34 9.35 22.56
N GLU A 180 7.43 8.11 22.05
CA GLU A 180 7.03 7.71 20.69
C GLU A 180 5.54 7.88 20.47
N LEU A 181 4.72 7.53 21.47
CA LEU A 181 3.27 7.73 21.43
C LEU A 181 2.93 9.22 21.34
N GLN A 182 3.58 10.07 22.14
CA GLN A 182 3.37 11.51 22.11
C GLN A 182 3.82 12.13 20.79
N PHE A 183 4.95 11.65 20.23
CA PHE A 183 5.41 12.08 18.92
C PHE A 183 4.41 11.73 17.83
N LEU A 184 3.92 10.48 17.80
CA LEU A 184 2.97 10.02 16.80
C LEU A 184 1.64 10.78 16.90
N ALA A 185 1.15 11.08 18.11
CA ALA A 185 -0.06 11.90 18.32
C ALA A 185 0.08 13.28 17.68
N ARG A 186 1.18 14.00 17.97
CA ARG A 186 1.46 15.32 17.36
C ARG A 186 1.61 15.25 15.83
N ALA A 187 2.29 14.23 15.33
CA ALA A 187 2.47 14.03 13.89
C ALA A 187 1.11 13.74 13.20
N SER A 188 0.27 12.94 13.84
CA SER A 188 -1.08 12.60 13.37
C SER A 188 -1.97 13.85 13.25
N GLU A 189 -1.96 14.74 14.24
CA GLU A 189 -2.68 16.00 14.19
C GLU A 189 -2.16 16.90 13.06
N LYS A 190 -0.83 17.06 12.97
CA LYS A 190 -0.21 17.91 11.94
C LYS A 190 -0.47 17.43 10.51
N LEU A 191 -0.50 16.11 10.30
CA LEU A 191 -0.71 15.48 8.99
C LEU A 191 -2.18 15.14 8.73
N ALA A 192 -3.09 15.44 9.68
CA ALA A 192 -4.52 15.12 9.61
C ALA A 192 -4.77 13.63 9.27
N LEU A 193 -4.00 12.71 9.90
CA LEU A 193 -4.12 11.29 9.62
C LEU A 193 -5.48 10.76 10.08
N SER A 194 -6.11 9.95 9.24
CA SER A 194 -7.29 9.19 9.65
C SER A 194 -6.91 8.14 10.73
N PRO A 195 -7.85 7.68 11.56
CA PRO A 195 -7.59 6.58 12.51
C PRO A 195 -7.03 5.33 11.85
N ARG A 196 -7.42 5.06 10.59
CA ARG A 196 -6.92 3.94 9.81
C ARG A 196 -5.46 4.17 9.42
N SER A 197 -5.12 5.34 8.89
CA SER A 197 -3.74 5.73 8.56
C SER A 197 -2.83 5.70 9.80
N TYR A 198 -3.32 6.16 10.95
CA TYR A 198 -2.61 6.09 12.22
C TYR A 198 -2.18 4.64 12.57
N HIS A 199 -3.12 3.69 12.52
CA HIS A 199 -2.83 2.28 12.79
C HIS A 199 -1.88 1.67 11.76
N ARG A 200 -1.97 2.07 10.49
CA ARG A 200 -1.06 1.60 9.44
C ARG A 200 0.37 2.08 9.68
N VAL A 201 0.56 3.34 10.06
CA VAL A 201 1.89 3.86 10.43
C VAL A 201 2.53 3.02 11.53
N ILE A 202 1.77 2.63 12.56
CA ILE A 202 2.30 1.77 13.63
C ILE A 202 2.69 0.39 13.11
N LYS A 203 1.88 -0.25 12.26
CA LYS A 203 2.20 -1.56 11.66
C LYS A 203 3.45 -1.50 10.77
N VAL A 204 3.59 -0.43 9.98
CA VAL A 204 4.77 -0.20 9.16
C VAL A 204 6.00 0.03 10.03
N ALA A 205 5.92 0.88 11.06
CA ALA A 205 7.01 1.11 12.00
C ALA A 205 7.45 -0.19 12.71
N ARG A 206 6.49 -1.06 13.13
CA ARG A 206 6.81 -2.38 13.68
C ARG A 206 7.53 -3.26 12.66
N THR A 207 7.12 -3.23 11.41
CA THR A 207 7.76 -4.00 10.34
C THR A 207 9.20 -3.51 10.07
N ILE A 208 9.41 -2.20 10.08
CA ILE A 208 10.76 -1.61 9.97
C ILE A 208 11.64 -2.04 11.15
N SER A 209 11.09 -2.05 12.38
CA SER A 209 11.82 -2.56 13.55
C SER A 209 12.18 -4.04 13.40
N ASP A 210 11.27 -4.86 12.90
CA ASP A 210 11.51 -6.29 12.65
C ASP A 210 12.62 -6.50 11.60
N LEU A 211 12.64 -5.70 10.53
CA LEU A 211 13.68 -5.70 9.51
C LEU A 211 15.06 -5.32 10.07
N LYS A 212 15.11 -4.45 11.06
CA LYS A 212 16.33 -4.03 11.77
C LYS A 212 16.70 -4.96 12.93
N GLY A 213 15.88 -5.97 13.23
CA GLY A 213 16.06 -6.85 14.38
C GLY A 213 15.85 -6.16 15.73
N ALA A 214 15.18 -4.99 15.75
CA ALA A 214 14.95 -4.23 16.97
C ALA A 214 13.73 -4.78 17.74
N PRO A 215 13.83 -4.91 19.09
CA PRO A 215 12.76 -5.46 19.91
C PRO A 215 11.56 -4.51 20.05
N GLN A 216 11.79 -3.21 19.97
CA GLN A 216 10.77 -2.16 20.15
C GLN A 216 10.79 -1.18 18.99
N ILE A 217 9.67 -0.48 18.80
CA ILE A 217 9.56 0.62 17.84
C ILE A 217 10.19 1.85 18.46
N SER A 218 11.14 2.49 17.77
CA SER A 218 11.72 3.76 18.17
C SER A 218 11.21 4.92 17.33
N LEU A 219 11.61 6.13 17.74
CA LEU A 219 11.28 7.35 17.01
C LEU A 219 11.74 7.33 15.54
N ASN A 220 12.85 6.65 15.24
CA ASN A 220 13.38 6.57 13.87
C ASN A 220 12.48 5.73 12.97
N GLU A 221 11.99 4.60 13.43
CA GLU A 221 11.05 3.75 12.67
C GLU A 221 9.70 4.46 12.46
N LEU A 222 9.23 5.23 13.45
CA LEU A 222 8.02 6.06 13.28
C LEU A 222 8.21 7.17 12.25
N LYS A 223 9.35 7.87 12.28
CA LYS A 223 9.67 8.90 11.26
C LYS A 223 9.75 8.29 9.87
N GLU A 224 10.40 7.15 9.74
CA GLU A 224 10.51 6.42 8.48
C GLU A 224 9.13 5.98 7.98
N ALA A 225 8.29 5.40 8.84
CA ALA A 225 6.93 5.00 8.49
C ALA A 225 6.05 6.18 8.04
N LEU A 226 6.19 7.35 8.67
CA LEU A 226 5.49 8.57 8.27
C LEU A 226 5.98 9.10 6.91
N ASN A 227 7.25 8.86 6.54
CA ASN A 227 7.76 9.25 5.23
C ASN A 227 7.11 8.46 4.09
N TYR A 228 6.61 7.26 4.36
CA TYR A 228 5.85 6.46 3.39
C TYR A 228 4.39 6.90 3.21
N ARG A 229 4.06 8.17 3.51
CA ARG A 229 2.77 8.81 3.26
C ARG A 229 2.91 9.95 2.23
N ALA A 230 3.60 9.67 1.12
CA ALA A 230 3.96 10.66 0.13
C ALA A 230 2.75 11.32 -0.56
N PHE A 231 1.68 10.55 -0.84
CA PHE A 231 0.49 11.06 -1.52
C PHE A 231 -0.27 12.11 -0.68
N GLU A 232 -0.37 11.90 0.63
CA GLU A 232 -1.01 12.87 1.54
C GLU A 232 -0.22 14.17 1.60
N ARG A 233 1.11 14.09 1.57
CA ARG A 233 1.98 15.27 1.50
C ARG A 233 1.81 16.02 0.18
N LEU A 234 1.74 15.30 -0.93
CA LEU A 234 1.52 15.88 -2.25
C LEU A 234 0.19 16.66 -2.31
N LEU A 235 -0.90 16.06 -1.84
CA LEU A 235 -2.19 16.73 -1.78
C LEU A 235 -2.17 17.97 -0.90
N SER A 236 -1.53 17.93 0.27
CA SER A 236 -1.43 19.08 1.16
C SER A 236 -0.63 20.24 0.57
N GLN A 237 0.40 19.96 -0.21
CA GLN A 237 1.18 20.97 -0.92
C GLN A 237 0.37 21.66 -2.02
N LEU A 238 -0.45 20.88 -2.77
CA LEU A 238 -1.28 21.41 -3.84
C LEU A 238 -2.45 22.29 -3.33
N THR A 239 -2.92 22.05 -2.09
CA THR A 239 -4.00 22.83 -1.47
C THR A 239 -3.53 24.14 -0.83
N GLN A 240 -2.22 24.36 -0.67
CA GLN A 240 -1.65 25.57 -0.08
C GLN A 240 -1.29 26.64 -1.15
N HIS A 241 -1.49 26.36 -2.41
CA HIS A 241 -1.30 27.25 -3.55
C HIS A 241 -2.63 27.54 -4.24
#